data_627ac219b349adebd330b18bbb257544
#
_entry.id   627ac219b349adebd330b18bbb257544
#
_cell.length_a   1.000
_cell.length_b   1.000
_cell.length_c   1.000
_cell.angle_alpha   90.00
_cell.angle_beta   90.00
_cell.angle_gamma   90.00
#
_symmetry.space_group_name_H-M   'P 1'
#
loop_
_entity.id
_entity.type
_entity.pdbx_description
1 polymer ?
#
loop_
_entity_poly.entity_id
_entity_poly.type
_entity_poly.pdbx_seq_one_letter_code
_entity_poly.pdbx_strand_id
1 'polypeptide(L)'
;MDKASKAADRLYGPKRLKEMEKINKALQTEIKQLEAKRKEAERYLKIDQQDLNKAASALNISFTFDNGNISNYEETMTSVYNKREALLKSFGSTINEKEQEQLDALDKKIEELKAAIEQYDETRELIEDLDNEI
;
A
#
# COMPACT_ATOMS: atom_id res chain seq x y z
N MET A 1 -8.12 -34.22 30.24
CA MET A 1 -7.07 -33.21 30.39
C MET A 1 -5.72 -33.79 30.12
N ASP A 2 -4.91 -33.14 29.38
CA ASP A 2 -3.56 -33.56 29.07
C ASP A 2 -2.59 -33.29 30.23
N LYS A 3 -1.36 -33.80 30.12
CA LYS A 3 -0.33 -33.59 31.13
C LYS A 3 0.06 -32.13 31.35
N ALA A 4 -0.04 -31.30 30.32
CA ALA A 4 0.29 -29.87 30.38
C ALA A 4 -0.71 -29.10 31.25
N SER A 5 -2.01 -29.38 31.15
CA SER A 5 -3.04 -28.77 31.99
C SER A 5 -2.86 -29.13 33.48
N LYS A 6 -2.54 -30.39 33.77
CA LYS A 6 -2.28 -30.83 35.15
C LYS A 6 -1.03 -30.19 35.75
N ALA A 7 0.02 -30.03 34.94
CA ALA A 7 1.25 -29.38 35.39
C ALA A 7 0.99 -27.86 35.66
N ALA A 8 0.22 -27.18 34.80
CA ALA A 8 -0.16 -25.80 34.99
C ALA A 8 -0.99 -25.58 36.25
N ASP A 9 -1.96 -26.46 36.54
CA ASP A 9 -2.76 -26.43 37.78
C ASP A 9 -1.89 -26.55 39.04
N ARG A 10 -0.86 -27.39 39.00
CA ARG A 10 0.08 -27.54 40.12
C ARG A 10 0.94 -26.31 40.35
N LEU A 11 1.43 -25.70 39.27
CA LEU A 11 2.37 -24.59 39.33
C LEU A 11 1.70 -23.26 39.67
N TYR A 12 0.52 -23.00 39.12
CA TYR A 12 -0.11 -21.69 39.20
C TYR A 12 -1.39 -21.65 40.02
N GLY A 13 -2.02 -22.84 40.29
CA GLY A 13 -3.30 -22.94 40.95
C GLY A 13 -4.48 -22.57 40.03
N PRO A 14 -5.72 -22.90 40.43
CA PRO A 14 -6.90 -22.75 39.59
C PRO A 14 -7.22 -21.26 39.26
N LYS A 15 -6.97 -20.36 40.19
CA LYS A 15 -7.24 -18.94 40.02
C LYS A 15 -6.32 -18.30 38.97
N ARG A 16 -5.04 -18.62 39.05
CA ARG A 16 -4.04 -18.15 38.10
C ARG A 16 -4.27 -18.72 36.70
N LEU A 17 -4.63 -19.97 36.62
CA LEU A 17 -4.93 -20.63 35.36
C LEU A 17 -6.12 -19.97 34.65
N LYS A 18 -7.17 -19.60 35.38
CA LYS A 18 -8.31 -18.89 34.85
C LYS A 18 -7.93 -17.50 34.31
N GLU A 19 -7.05 -16.78 35.00
CA GLU A 19 -6.56 -15.49 34.55
C GLU A 19 -5.73 -15.62 33.28
N MET A 20 -4.87 -16.64 33.20
CA MET A 20 -4.08 -16.94 32.01
C MET A 20 -4.98 -17.30 30.81
N GLU A 21 -6.04 -18.06 31.02
CA GLU A 21 -7.02 -18.39 29.99
C GLU A 21 -7.74 -17.15 29.46
N LYS A 22 -8.10 -16.22 30.34
CA LYS A 22 -8.71 -14.94 29.94
C LYS A 22 -7.77 -14.09 29.10
N ILE A 23 -6.51 -14.00 29.48
CA ILE A 23 -5.48 -13.28 28.76
C ILE A 23 -5.30 -13.93 27.37
N ASN A 24 -5.23 -15.23 27.31
CA ASN A 24 -5.06 -15.96 26.07
C ASN A 24 -6.23 -15.75 25.10
N LYS A 25 -7.48 -15.78 25.62
CA LYS A 25 -8.66 -15.46 24.82
C LYS A 25 -8.65 -14.03 24.29
N ALA A 26 -8.25 -13.07 25.11
CA ALA A 26 -8.13 -11.68 24.71
C ALA A 26 -7.11 -11.52 23.60
N LEU A 27 -5.94 -12.15 23.72
CA LEU A 27 -4.90 -12.14 22.69
C LEU A 27 -5.38 -12.79 21.38
N GLN A 28 -6.08 -13.90 21.44
CA GLN A 28 -6.64 -14.58 20.26
C GLN A 28 -7.66 -13.69 19.55
N THR A 29 -8.50 -12.97 20.30
CA THR A 29 -9.47 -12.01 19.74
C THR A 29 -8.75 -10.86 19.04
N GLU A 30 -7.71 -10.34 19.67
CA GLU A 30 -6.89 -9.27 19.10
C GLU A 30 -6.23 -9.70 17.80
N ILE A 31 -5.65 -10.90 17.77
CA ILE A 31 -5.03 -11.48 16.56
C ILE A 31 -6.08 -11.61 15.43
N LYS A 32 -7.27 -12.10 15.74
CA LYS A 32 -8.35 -12.21 14.75
C LYS A 32 -8.77 -10.84 14.18
N GLN A 33 -8.79 -9.81 15.01
CA GLN A 33 -9.10 -8.45 14.57
C GLN A 33 -8.00 -7.92 13.64
N LEU A 34 -6.73 -8.17 13.97
CA LEU A 34 -5.60 -7.78 13.12
C LEU A 34 -5.60 -8.52 11.79
N GLU A 35 -5.90 -9.81 11.79
CA GLU A 35 -6.03 -10.61 10.56
C GLU A 35 -7.17 -10.09 9.66
N ALA A 36 -8.30 -9.69 10.25
CA ALA A 36 -9.41 -9.10 9.52
C ALA A 36 -9.02 -7.75 8.89
N LYS A 37 -8.31 -6.92 9.62
CA LYS A 37 -7.77 -5.65 9.11
C LYS A 37 -6.78 -5.88 7.96
N ARG A 38 -5.94 -6.91 8.08
CA ARG A 38 -4.98 -7.29 7.04
C ARG A 38 -5.68 -7.72 5.76
N LYS A 39 -6.73 -8.53 5.86
CA LYS A 39 -7.56 -8.92 4.71
C LYS A 39 -8.20 -7.72 4.02
N GLU A 40 -8.72 -6.79 4.79
CA GLU A 40 -9.28 -5.54 4.28
C GLU A 40 -8.21 -4.72 3.55
N ALA A 41 -7.02 -4.61 4.15
CA ALA A 41 -5.89 -3.90 3.54
C ALA A 41 -5.44 -4.55 2.23
N GLU A 42 -5.44 -5.89 2.14
CA GLU A 42 -5.14 -6.60 0.89
C GLU A 42 -6.16 -6.28 -0.21
N ARG A 43 -7.42 -6.15 0.15
CA ARG A 43 -8.47 -5.76 -0.79
C ARG A 43 -8.24 -4.34 -1.32
N TYR A 44 -7.90 -3.41 -0.45
CA TYR A 44 -7.55 -2.04 -0.84
C TYR A 44 -6.28 -1.99 -1.67
N LEU A 45 -5.31 -2.84 -1.39
CA LEU A 45 -4.08 -2.91 -2.19
C LEU A 45 -4.36 -3.26 -3.65
N LYS A 46 -5.29 -4.17 -3.91
CA LYS A 46 -5.72 -4.52 -5.27
C LYS A 46 -6.35 -3.32 -5.98
N ILE A 47 -7.20 -2.58 -5.27
CA ILE A 47 -7.83 -1.37 -5.79
C ILE A 47 -6.77 -0.31 -6.10
N ASP A 48 -5.84 -0.09 -5.17
CA ASP A 48 -4.75 0.87 -5.32
C ASP A 48 -3.85 0.51 -6.51
N GLN A 49 -3.57 -0.78 -6.72
CA GLN A 49 -2.80 -1.24 -7.86
C GLN A 49 -3.54 -1.01 -9.18
N GLN A 50 -4.84 -1.23 -9.23
CA GLN A 50 -5.65 -0.92 -10.40
C GLN A 50 -5.66 0.58 -10.71
N ASP A 51 -5.81 1.41 -9.68
CA ASP A 51 -5.77 2.87 -9.82
C ASP A 51 -4.40 3.34 -10.32
N LEU A 52 -3.34 2.74 -9.79
CA LEU A 52 -1.96 3.02 -10.21
C LEU A 52 -1.75 2.66 -11.69
N ASN A 53 -2.18 1.49 -12.11
CA ASN A 53 -2.08 1.03 -13.49
C ASN A 53 -2.89 1.93 -14.44
N LYS A 54 -4.06 2.37 -14.00
CA LYS A 54 -4.92 3.26 -14.77
C LYS A 54 -4.28 4.64 -14.95
N ALA A 55 -3.73 5.20 -13.89
CA ALA A 55 -3.02 6.48 -13.94
C ALA A 55 -1.76 6.39 -14.81
N ALA A 56 -1.04 5.29 -14.75
CA ALA A 56 0.12 5.03 -15.59
C ALA A 56 -0.27 4.92 -17.07
N SER A 57 -1.34 4.21 -17.37
CA SER A 57 -1.86 4.07 -18.74
C SER A 57 -2.26 5.41 -19.36
N ALA A 58 -2.79 6.32 -18.56
CA ALA A 58 -3.14 7.68 -19.01
C ALA A 58 -1.92 8.47 -19.50
N LEU A 59 -0.73 8.08 -19.06
CA LEU A 59 0.56 8.67 -19.46
C LEU A 59 1.34 7.80 -20.46
N ASN A 60 0.72 6.73 -20.95
CA ASN A 60 1.32 5.73 -21.85
C ASN A 60 2.59 5.07 -21.27
N ILE A 61 2.56 4.83 -19.97
CA ILE A 61 3.61 4.10 -19.25
C ILE A 61 3.01 2.89 -18.56
N SER A 62 3.85 1.95 -18.17
CA SER A 62 3.46 0.82 -17.35
C SER A 62 4.53 0.53 -16.30
N PHE A 63 4.08 0.19 -15.09
CA PHE A 63 4.95 -0.24 -14.03
C PHE A 63 5.05 -1.75 -14.00
N THR A 64 6.24 -2.25 -13.67
CA THR A 64 6.47 -3.66 -13.37
C THR A 64 6.66 -3.83 -11.87
N PHE A 65 6.17 -4.95 -11.35
CA PHE A 65 6.19 -5.23 -9.92
C PHE A 65 7.04 -6.46 -9.64
N ASP A 66 7.90 -6.36 -8.61
CA ASP A 66 8.69 -7.47 -8.10
C ASP A 66 8.47 -7.57 -6.60
N ASN A 67 7.87 -8.69 -6.16
CA ASN A 67 7.44 -8.88 -4.77
C ASN A 67 6.60 -7.72 -4.22
N GLY A 68 5.76 -7.14 -5.07
CA GLY A 68 4.92 -6.00 -4.75
C GLY A 68 5.62 -4.64 -4.82
N ASN A 69 6.94 -4.60 -5.03
CA ASN A 69 7.68 -3.35 -5.25
C ASN A 69 7.64 -2.97 -6.73
N ILE A 70 7.57 -1.67 -7.00
CA ILE A 70 7.68 -1.18 -8.38
C ILE A 70 9.16 -1.28 -8.79
N SER A 71 9.47 -2.20 -9.72
CA SER A 71 10.85 -2.49 -10.10
C SER A 71 11.44 -1.50 -11.11
N ASN A 72 10.60 -0.80 -11.87
CA ASN A 72 11.03 0.14 -12.92
C ASN A 72 10.59 1.59 -12.61
N TYR A 73 10.50 1.94 -11.33
CA TYR A 73 9.99 3.24 -10.89
C TYR A 73 10.78 4.41 -11.48
N GLU A 74 12.10 4.43 -11.30
CA GLU A 74 12.96 5.53 -11.73
C GLU A 74 12.94 5.72 -13.24
N GLU A 75 13.08 4.64 -13.99
CA GLU A 75 13.06 4.64 -15.45
C GLU A 75 11.75 5.20 -15.99
N THR A 76 10.65 4.75 -15.42
CA THR A 76 9.30 5.11 -15.84
C THR A 76 9.00 6.56 -15.51
N MET A 77 9.36 7.02 -14.31
CA MET A 77 9.17 8.42 -13.91
C MET A 77 10.07 9.36 -14.72
N THR A 78 11.29 8.97 -15.02
CA THR A 78 12.18 9.71 -15.91
C THR A 78 11.55 9.87 -17.29
N SER A 79 10.95 8.82 -17.82
CA SER A 79 10.22 8.86 -19.10
C SER A 79 9.07 9.88 -19.08
N VAL A 80 8.30 9.92 -17.99
CA VAL A 80 7.20 10.88 -17.80
C VAL A 80 7.72 12.33 -17.80
N TYR A 81 8.76 12.60 -17.05
CA TYR A 81 9.35 13.94 -16.99
C TYR A 81 10.00 14.35 -18.30
N ASN A 82 10.60 13.41 -19.03
CA ASN A 82 11.15 13.68 -20.36
C ASN A 82 10.04 14.01 -21.37
N LYS A 83 8.90 13.37 -21.30
CA LYS A 83 7.72 13.71 -22.12
C LYS A 83 7.23 15.11 -21.85
N ARG A 84 7.19 15.51 -20.57
CA ARG A 84 6.81 16.86 -20.16
C ARG A 84 7.79 17.90 -20.71
N GLU A 85 9.08 17.65 -20.55
CA GLU A 85 10.13 18.51 -21.09
C GLU A 85 10.05 18.64 -22.61
N ALA A 86 9.83 17.54 -23.32
CA ALA A 86 9.67 17.54 -24.76
C ALA A 86 8.45 18.36 -25.20
N LEU A 87 7.34 18.23 -24.49
CA LEU A 87 6.13 19.01 -24.76
C LEU A 87 6.40 20.51 -24.55
N LEU A 88 7.02 20.86 -23.44
CA LEU A 88 7.35 22.24 -23.11
C LEU A 88 8.28 22.87 -24.16
N LYS A 89 9.29 22.13 -24.59
CA LYS A 89 10.20 22.58 -25.66
C LYS A 89 9.50 22.77 -27.01
N SER A 90 8.52 21.92 -27.31
CA SER A 90 7.75 22.01 -28.56
C SER A 90 6.93 23.29 -28.68
N PHE A 91 6.61 23.94 -27.55
CA PHE A 91 5.84 25.20 -27.53
C PHE A 91 6.69 26.42 -27.82
N GLY A 92 8.00 26.34 -27.71
CA GLY A 92 8.90 27.47 -27.92
C GLY A 92 8.96 28.40 -26.71
N SER A 93 9.38 29.64 -26.96
CA SER A 93 9.62 30.63 -25.89
C SER A 93 8.34 31.30 -25.35
N THR A 94 7.24 31.25 -26.11
CA THR A 94 5.96 31.84 -25.73
C THR A 94 4.87 30.78 -25.76
N ILE A 95 4.18 30.62 -24.65
CA ILE A 95 3.13 29.62 -24.49
C ILE A 95 1.77 30.31 -24.63
N ASN A 96 0.92 29.86 -25.57
CA ASN A 96 -0.45 30.36 -25.71
C ASN A 96 -1.41 29.61 -24.75
N GLU A 97 -2.67 30.05 -24.69
CA GLU A 97 -3.68 29.46 -23.78
C GLU A 97 -3.92 27.98 -24.06
N LYS A 98 -3.99 27.57 -25.32
CA LYS A 98 -4.18 26.17 -25.69
C LYS A 98 -3.02 25.29 -25.24
N GLU A 99 -1.81 25.77 -25.43
CA GLU A 99 -0.59 25.09 -25.02
C GLU A 99 -0.50 24.99 -23.49
N GLN A 100 -0.89 26.06 -22.79
CA GLN A 100 -0.97 26.05 -21.33
C GLN A 100 -1.99 25.03 -20.81
N GLU A 101 -3.16 24.92 -21.45
CA GLU A 101 -4.17 23.91 -21.12
C GLU A 101 -3.64 22.50 -21.32
N GLN A 102 -2.88 22.26 -22.40
CA GLN A 102 -2.24 20.95 -22.64
C GLN A 102 -1.21 20.60 -21.54
N LEU A 103 -0.40 21.58 -21.17
CA LEU A 103 0.59 21.40 -20.11
C LEU A 103 -0.08 21.15 -18.76
N ASP A 104 -1.11 21.90 -18.43
CA ASP A 104 -1.88 21.73 -17.20
C ASP A 104 -2.56 20.37 -17.15
N ALA A 105 -3.11 19.89 -18.26
CA ALA A 105 -3.71 18.56 -18.36
C ALA A 105 -2.68 17.44 -18.12
N LEU A 106 -1.48 17.60 -18.67
CA LEU A 106 -0.37 16.66 -18.44
C LEU A 106 0.08 16.68 -16.99
N ASP A 107 0.26 17.86 -16.42
CA ASP A 107 0.65 18.03 -15.02
C ASP A 107 -0.38 17.42 -14.06
N LYS A 108 -1.67 17.56 -14.38
CA LYS A 108 -2.74 16.92 -13.61
C LYS A 108 -2.62 15.39 -13.63
N LYS A 109 -2.35 14.81 -14.79
CA LYS A 109 -2.14 13.36 -14.91
C LYS A 109 -0.91 12.90 -14.11
N ILE A 110 0.16 13.69 -14.10
CA ILE A 110 1.36 13.41 -13.33
C ILE A 110 1.05 13.44 -11.83
N GLU A 111 0.29 14.44 -11.37
CA GLU A 111 -0.11 14.53 -9.96
C GLU A 111 -1.01 13.37 -9.56
N GLU A 112 -1.95 12.96 -10.41
CA GLU A 112 -2.80 11.79 -10.17
C GLU A 112 -1.97 10.50 -10.09
N LEU A 113 -0.93 10.37 -10.93
CA LEU A 113 -0.01 9.24 -10.88
C LEU A 113 0.77 9.22 -9.57
N LYS A 114 1.32 10.35 -9.15
CA LYS A 114 2.06 10.46 -7.89
C LYS A 114 1.18 10.11 -6.69
N ALA A 115 -0.05 10.59 -6.68
CA ALA A 115 -1.02 10.29 -5.62
C ALA A 115 -1.35 8.79 -5.58
N ALA A 116 -1.51 8.16 -6.74
CA ALA A 116 -1.78 6.73 -6.84
C ALA A 116 -0.59 5.89 -6.33
N ILE A 117 0.64 6.28 -6.65
CA ILE A 117 1.87 5.63 -6.15
C ILE A 117 1.94 5.75 -4.63
N GLU A 118 1.72 6.94 -4.09
CA GLU A 118 1.74 7.19 -2.65
C GLU A 118 0.70 6.35 -1.92
N GLN A 119 -0.52 6.30 -2.43
CA GLN A 119 -1.59 5.49 -1.85
C GLN A 119 -1.25 3.99 -1.86
N TYR A 120 -0.69 3.50 -2.94
CA TYR A 120 -0.23 2.11 -3.06
C TYR A 120 0.84 1.79 -2.01
N ASP A 121 1.83 2.65 -1.88
CA ASP A 121 2.92 2.48 -0.91
C ASP A 121 2.41 2.53 0.53
N GLU A 122 1.50 3.44 0.85
CA GLU A 122 0.88 3.54 2.18
C GLU A 122 0.13 2.26 2.56
N THR A 123 -0.63 1.70 1.63
CA THR A 123 -1.37 0.45 1.87
C THR A 123 -0.42 -0.72 2.07
N ARG A 124 0.68 -0.77 1.34
CA ARG A 124 1.71 -1.79 1.53
C ARG A 124 2.40 -1.67 2.89
N GLU A 125 2.71 -0.47 3.33
CA GLU A 125 3.26 -0.22 4.67
C GLU A 125 2.29 -0.67 5.76
N LEU A 126 1.00 -0.40 5.58
CA LEU A 126 -0.04 -0.84 6.52
C LEU A 126 -0.06 -2.36 6.64
N ILE A 127 0.02 -3.08 5.53
CA ILE A 127 0.06 -4.56 5.54
C ILE A 127 1.31 -5.05 6.24
N GLU A 128 2.46 -4.45 5.98
CA GLU A 128 3.73 -4.79 6.64
C GLU A 128 3.64 -4.58 8.16
N ASP A 129 3.09 -3.44 8.58
CA ASP A 129 2.89 -3.13 10.00
C ASP A 129 1.94 -4.13 10.67
N LEU A 130 0.85 -4.51 10.00
CA LEU A 130 -0.09 -5.51 10.51
C LEU A 130 0.56 -6.89 10.60
N ASP A 131 1.38 -7.27 9.64
CA ASP A 131 2.14 -8.54 9.67
C ASP A 131 3.11 -8.56 10.85
N ASN A 132 3.74 -7.45 11.17
CA ASN A 132 4.65 -7.35 12.31
C ASN A 132 3.92 -7.42 13.66
N GLU A 133 2.65 -7.04 13.71
CA GLU A 133 1.83 -7.13 14.93
C GLU A 133 1.21 -8.53 15.12
N ILE A 134 0.99 -9.27 14.05
CA ILE A 134 0.46 -10.63 14.10
C ILE A 134 1.59 -11.61 14.46
#